data_24a39517237a445c85be11239b3a1756
#
_entry.id   24a39517237a445c85be11239b3a1756
#
_cell.length_a   1.000
_cell.length_b   1.000
_cell.length_c   1.000
_cell.angle_alpha   90.00
_cell.angle_beta   90.00
_cell.angle_gamma   90.00
#
_symmetry.space_group_name_H-M   'P 1'
#
loop_
_entity.id
_entity.type
_entity.pdbx_description
1 polymer ?
#
loop_
_entity_poly.entity_id
_entity_poly.type
_entity_poly.pdbx_seq_one_letter_code
_entity_poly.pdbx_strand_id
1 'polypeptide(L)'
;MTARLAQREIALAGVALLAAVVSLAVTSGKREESSNLPEPAGSYTARAGSSGPQVFGKRTACGKVIHPDTEGIAHPVLPCGARIYVTYHGKHALVQVIDRGPYVPGREFDLTDALARRLGLRGVQQIGWSYARAS
;
A
#
# COMPACT_ATOMS: atom_id res chain seq x y z
N MET A 1 14.05 -4.15 -70.99
CA MET A 1 13.47 -5.16 -70.08
C MET A 1 14.05 -5.15 -68.71
N THR A 2 15.08 -4.38 -68.41
CA THR A 2 15.71 -4.27 -67.08
C THR A 2 15.06 -3.25 -66.17
N ALA A 3 14.24 -2.34 -66.66
CA ALA A 3 13.56 -1.30 -65.86
C ALA A 3 12.33 -1.80 -65.05
N ARG A 4 11.80 -2.96 -65.38
CA ARG A 4 10.61 -3.50 -64.66
C ARG A 4 10.93 -4.30 -63.41
N LEU A 5 12.17 -4.72 -63.21
CA LEU A 5 12.60 -5.48 -62.05
C LEU A 5 13.03 -4.56 -60.88
N ALA A 6 13.49 -3.36 -61.19
CA ALA A 6 13.91 -2.39 -60.14
C ALA A 6 12.72 -1.75 -59.42
N GLN A 7 11.54 -1.70 -60.02
CA GLN A 7 10.34 -1.13 -59.37
C GLN A 7 9.66 -2.08 -58.40
N ARG A 8 9.94 -3.38 -58.42
CA ARG A 8 9.33 -4.33 -57.48
C ARG A 8 10.02 -4.42 -56.12
N GLU A 9 11.30 -4.10 -56.09
CA GLU A 9 12.07 -4.19 -54.83
C GLU A 9 11.88 -2.99 -53.95
N ILE A 10 11.56 -1.80 -54.47
CA ILE A 10 11.34 -0.59 -53.71
C ILE A 10 9.98 -0.63 -52.97
N ALA A 11 9.00 -1.36 -53.47
CA ALA A 11 7.68 -1.49 -52.85
C ALA A 11 7.68 -2.41 -51.60
N LEU A 12 8.61 -3.35 -51.52
CA LEU A 12 8.72 -4.29 -50.39
C LEU A 12 9.45 -3.66 -49.19
N ALA A 13 10.36 -2.73 -49.40
CA ALA A 13 11.09 -2.06 -48.32
C ALA A 13 10.19 -1.06 -47.52
N GLY A 14 9.18 -0.46 -48.18
CA GLY A 14 8.27 0.48 -47.57
C GLY A 14 7.25 -0.17 -46.63
N VAL A 15 6.86 -1.41 -46.87
CA VAL A 15 5.88 -2.13 -46.03
C VAL A 15 6.50 -2.66 -44.73
N ALA A 16 7.77 -3.01 -44.74
CA ALA A 16 8.47 -3.50 -43.56
C ALA A 16 8.70 -2.39 -42.49
N LEU A 17 8.89 -1.15 -42.92
CA LEU A 17 9.07 0.01 -42.02
C LEU A 17 7.76 0.44 -41.31
N LEU A 18 6.62 0.28 -41.97
CA LEU A 18 5.31 0.59 -41.38
C LEU A 18 4.88 -0.38 -40.28
N ALA A 19 5.27 -1.64 -40.38
CA ALA A 19 4.96 -2.66 -39.38
C ALA A 19 5.76 -2.46 -38.08
N ALA A 20 6.99 -1.93 -38.14
CA ALA A 20 7.81 -1.67 -36.98
C ALA A 20 7.31 -0.48 -36.12
N VAL A 21 6.69 0.52 -36.74
CA VAL A 21 6.14 1.72 -36.02
C VAL A 21 4.85 1.38 -35.30
N VAL A 22 4.03 0.46 -35.80
CA VAL A 22 2.78 0.05 -35.14
C VAL A 22 3.03 -0.78 -33.89
N SER A 23 4.09 -1.58 -33.83
CA SER A 23 4.41 -2.38 -32.64
C SER A 23 4.96 -1.57 -31.47
N LEU A 24 5.51 -0.38 -31.69
CA LEU A 24 5.98 0.52 -30.62
C LEU A 24 4.85 1.32 -29.95
N ALA A 25 3.72 1.53 -30.63
CA ALA A 25 2.59 2.27 -30.09
C ALA A 25 1.74 1.46 -29.07
N VAL A 26 1.83 0.13 -29.08
CA VAL A 26 1.03 -0.76 -28.22
C VAL A 26 1.66 -0.95 -26.84
N THR A 27 2.95 -0.68 -26.66
CA THR A 27 3.66 -0.88 -25.39
C THR A 27 3.62 0.32 -24.44
N SER A 28 3.13 1.47 -24.85
CA SER A 28 3.05 2.66 -23.99
C SER A 28 1.72 2.83 -23.23
N GLY A 29 0.83 1.85 -23.27
CA GLY A 29 -0.53 1.97 -22.75
C GLY A 29 -0.78 1.46 -21.32
N LYS A 30 0.20 0.91 -20.62
CA LYS A 30 0.06 0.56 -19.20
C LYS A 30 0.79 1.58 -18.34
N ARG A 31 0.22 2.78 -18.22
CA ARG A 31 0.39 3.53 -16.99
C ARG A 31 -0.48 2.82 -15.95
N GLU A 32 0.17 2.14 -15.05
CA GLU A 32 -0.44 1.76 -13.79
C GLU A 32 -1.04 3.04 -13.20
N GLU A 33 -2.32 3.03 -12.94
CA GLU A 33 -2.96 4.03 -12.11
C GLU A 33 -2.15 4.08 -10.82
N SER A 34 -1.29 5.09 -10.74
CA SER A 34 -0.61 5.42 -9.50
C SER A 34 -1.71 5.64 -8.50
N SER A 35 -1.89 4.69 -7.60
CA SER A 35 -2.84 4.80 -6.52
C SER A 35 -2.64 6.17 -5.86
N ASN A 36 -3.72 6.95 -5.74
CA ASN A 36 -3.74 8.23 -5.02
C ASN A 36 -3.50 8.06 -3.51
N LEU A 37 -2.69 7.08 -3.13
CA LEU A 37 -2.30 6.88 -1.74
C LEU A 37 -1.23 7.90 -1.37
N PRO A 38 -1.34 8.53 -0.19
CA PRO A 38 -0.31 9.43 0.30
C PRO A 38 1.05 8.74 0.36
N GLU A 39 2.11 9.43 -0.02
CA GLU A 39 3.44 8.89 0.07
C GLU A 39 3.89 8.73 1.54
N PRO A 40 4.64 7.67 1.87
CA PRO A 40 5.22 7.52 3.20
C PRO A 40 6.26 8.60 3.48
N ALA A 41 6.24 9.14 4.69
CA ALA A 41 7.19 10.13 5.17
C ALA A 41 8.09 9.51 6.24
N GLY A 42 9.25 9.05 5.84
CA GLY A 42 10.18 8.35 6.70
C GLY A 42 9.92 6.84 6.78
N SER A 43 10.73 6.16 7.57
CA SER A 43 10.60 4.72 7.81
C SER A 43 11.08 4.41 9.22
N TYR A 44 10.25 3.75 9.99
CA TYR A 44 10.51 3.39 11.39
C TYR A 44 10.18 1.91 11.60
N THR A 45 10.72 1.36 12.66
CA THR A 45 10.35 0.02 13.14
C THR A 45 9.82 0.11 14.56
N ALA A 46 8.89 -0.74 14.89
CA ALA A 46 8.32 -0.83 16.22
C ALA A 46 7.81 -2.24 16.50
N ARG A 47 7.62 -2.57 17.76
CA ARG A 47 6.96 -3.81 18.14
C ARG A 47 5.46 -3.56 18.28
N ALA A 48 4.70 -4.45 17.71
CA ALA A 48 3.24 -4.36 17.68
C ALA A 48 2.59 -5.69 18.07
N GLY A 49 1.47 -5.59 18.75
CA GLY A 49 0.61 -6.72 19.06
C GLY A 49 -0.79 -6.51 18.50
N SER A 50 -1.67 -7.47 18.73
CA SER A 50 -3.10 -7.35 18.44
C SER A 50 -3.87 -7.09 19.72
N SER A 51 -4.86 -6.19 19.67
CA SER A 51 -5.78 -5.97 20.78
C SER A 51 -6.79 -7.12 20.98
N GLY A 52 -6.95 -7.96 19.96
CA GLY A 52 -7.85 -9.11 20.00
C GLY A 52 -9.35 -8.76 20.00
N PRO A 53 -10.23 -9.78 20.03
CA PRO A 53 -11.67 -9.58 19.94
C PRO A 53 -12.32 -9.06 21.23
N GLN A 54 -11.64 -9.11 22.36
CA GLN A 54 -12.20 -8.66 23.66
C GLN A 54 -12.51 -7.16 23.72
N VAL A 55 -12.01 -6.38 22.74
CA VAL A 55 -12.28 -4.93 22.66
C VAL A 55 -13.47 -4.58 21.77
N PHE A 56 -14.09 -5.55 21.11
CA PHE A 56 -15.25 -5.31 20.26
C PHE A 56 -16.40 -4.67 21.04
N GLY A 57 -17.02 -3.66 20.44
CA GLY A 57 -18.08 -2.87 21.05
C GLY A 57 -17.61 -1.77 22.01
N LYS A 58 -16.34 -1.75 22.36
CA LYS A 58 -15.79 -0.72 23.23
C LYS A 58 -15.49 0.57 22.47
N ARG A 59 -15.69 1.70 23.14
CA ARG A 59 -15.30 3.01 22.65
C ARG A 59 -13.85 3.28 23.02
N THR A 60 -13.06 3.70 22.03
CA THR A 60 -11.66 4.03 22.22
C THR A 60 -11.48 5.42 22.83
N ALA A 61 -10.25 5.72 23.29
CA ALA A 61 -9.88 7.04 23.78
C ALA A 61 -10.02 8.13 22.70
N CYS A 62 -9.93 7.77 21.41
CA CYS A 62 -10.16 8.69 20.29
C CYS A 62 -11.63 8.78 19.86
N GLY A 63 -12.55 8.18 20.60
CA GLY A 63 -14.00 8.26 20.35
C GLY A 63 -14.55 7.32 19.29
N LYS A 64 -13.78 6.33 18.86
CA LYS A 64 -14.21 5.30 17.91
C LYS A 64 -14.74 4.07 18.63
N VAL A 65 -15.79 3.46 18.09
CA VAL A 65 -16.24 2.14 18.53
C VAL A 65 -15.56 1.08 17.68
N ILE A 66 -14.98 0.07 18.33
CA ILE A 66 -14.30 -1.02 17.63
C ILE A 66 -15.32 -2.10 17.27
N HIS A 67 -15.50 -2.31 15.98
CA HIS A 67 -16.26 -3.42 15.41
C HIS A 67 -15.33 -4.54 14.93
N PRO A 68 -15.81 -5.75 14.64
CA PRO A 68 -14.99 -6.84 14.17
C PRO A 68 -14.19 -6.55 12.88
N ASP A 69 -14.66 -5.62 12.06
CA ASP A 69 -14.05 -5.19 10.80
C ASP A 69 -13.29 -3.85 10.91
N THR A 70 -13.24 -3.25 12.07
CA THR A 70 -12.54 -1.98 12.27
C THR A 70 -11.04 -2.15 12.13
N GLU A 71 -10.44 -1.47 11.18
CA GLU A 71 -8.99 -1.40 11.02
C GLU A 71 -8.44 -0.09 11.59
N GLY A 72 -7.49 -0.19 12.48
CA GLY A 72 -6.84 0.94 13.10
C GLY A 72 -5.77 0.49 14.07
N ILE A 73 -5.13 1.47 14.68
CA ILE A 73 -4.06 1.22 15.65
C ILE A 73 -4.26 2.04 16.92
N ALA A 74 -3.71 1.51 18.00
CA ALA A 74 -3.48 2.24 19.24
C ALA A 74 -2.00 2.63 19.37
N HIS A 75 -1.75 3.84 19.82
CA HIS A 75 -0.42 4.34 20.14
C HIS A 75 -0.50 5.30 21.35
N PRO A 76 0.50 5.31 22.25
CA PRO A 76 0.43 6.12 23.46
C PRO A 76 0.40 7.63 23.22
N VAL A 77 1.07 8.13 22.17
CA VAL A 77 1.28 9.57 21.99
C VAL A 77 0.96 10.11 20.60
N LEU A 78 0.90 9.27 19.56
CA LEU A 78 0.55 9.76 18.23
C LEU A 78 -0.86 10.36 18.23
N PRO A 79 -1.09 11.48 17.51
CA PRO A 79 -2.39 12.13 17.53
C PRO A 79 -3.52 11.20 17.05
N CYS A 80 -4.68 11.31 17.69
CA CYS A 80 -5.91 10.66 17.20
C CYS A 80 -6.19 11.07 15.76
N GLY A 81 -6.47 10.10 14.90
CA GLY A 81 -6.72 10.32 13.49
C GLY A 81 -5.47 10.46 12.62
N ALA A 82 -4.27 10.47 13.19
CA ALA A 82 -3.05 10.46 12.41
C ALA A 82 -3.02 9.24 11.49
N ARG A 83 -2.69 9.48 10.22
CA ARG A 83 -2.62 8.42 9.20
C ARG A 83 -1.20 7.91 9.11
N ILE A 84 -1.06 6.61 9.19
CA ILE A 84 0.23 5.93 9.06
C ILE A 84 0.15 4.74 8.13
N TYR A 85 1.27 4.42 7.52
CA TYR A 85 1.48 3.14 6.86
C TYR A 85 2.05 2.14 7.85
N VAL A 86 1.48 0.95 7.86
CA VAL A 86 2.00 -0.21 8.59
C VAL A 86 2.41 -1.26 7.59
N THR A 87 3.59 -1.81 7.76
CA THR A 87 4.16 -2.84 6.88
C THR A 87 4.58 -4.05 7.69
N TYR A 88 4.14 -5.22 7.26
CA TYR A 88 4.51 -6.49 7.86
C TYR A 88 4.58 -7.57 6.80
N HIS A 89 5.74 -8.25 6.69
CA HIS A 89 5.99 -9.33 5.73
C HIS A 89 5.52 -9.02 4.31
N GLY A 90 5.87 -7.84 3.81
CA GLY A 90 5.53 -7.41 2.46
C GLY A 90 4.09 -6.94 2.26
N LYS A 91 3.25 -7.01 3.29
CA LYS A 91 1.89 -6.45 3.28
C LYS A 91 1.89 -5.03 3.84
N HIS A 92 1.06 -4.18 3.29
CA HIS A 92 0.95 -2.77 3.64
C HIS A 92 -0.48 -2.42 3.98
N ALA A 93 -0.65 -1.53 4.94
CA ALA A 93 -1.95 -0.96 5.26
C ALA A 93 -1.81 0.52 5.59
N LEU A 94 -2.70 1.35 5.05
CA LEU A 94 -2.87 2.73 5.47
C LEU A 94 -3.98 2.77 6.51
N VAL A 95 -3.65 3.20 7.73
CA VAL A 95 -4.55 3.17 8.88
C VAL A 95 -4.47 4.45 9.69
N GLN A 96 -5.43 4.62 10.59
CA GLN A 96 -5.46 5.75 11.51
C GLN A 96 -5.19 5.31 12.95
N VAL A 97 -4.62 6.22 13.72
CA VAL A 97 -4.56 6.12 15.17
C VAL A 97 -5.97 6.35 15.72
N ILE A 98 -6.55 5.32 16.33
CA ILE A 98 -7.93 5.34 16.82
C ILE A 98 -8.04 5.15 18.33
N ASP A 99 -6.93 4.84 19.02
CA ASP A 99 -6.92 4.59 20.46
C ASP A 99 -5.56 4.96 21.08
N ARG A 100 -5.51 4.92 22.40
CA ARG A 100 -4.33 5.08 23.24
C ARG A 100 -3.85 3.75 23.79
N GLY A 101 -2.57 3.68 24.11
CA GLY A 101 -1.88 2.44 24.49
C GLY A 101 -1.15 1.83 23.31
N PRO A 102 -0.52 0.66 23.48
CA PRO A 102 -0.37 -0.08 24.75
C PRO A 102 0.57 0.63 25.73
N TYR A 103 0.33 0.41 27.04
CA TYR A 103 1.18 0.96 28.10
C TYR A 103 2.00 -0.14 28.79
N VAL A 104 2.43 -1.13 28.03
CA VAL A 104 3.23 -2.24 28.52
C VAL A 104 4.62 -2.24 27.87
N PRO A 105 5.68 -2.61 28.60
CA PRO A 105 7.02 -2.70 28.01
C PRO A 105 7.07 -3.66 26.81
N GLY A 106 7.88 -3.32 25.82
CA GLY A 106 8.15 -4.18 24.67
C GLY A 106 7.10 -4.12 23.56
N ARG A 107 6.12 -3.22 23.65
CA ARG A 107 5.09 -3.04 22.65
C ARG A 107 4.71 -1.57 22.48
N GLU A 108 4.85 -1.02 21.27
CA GLU A 108 4.56 0.39 20.97
C GLU A 108 3.21 0.57 20.29
N PHE A 109 2.77 -0.42 19.51
CA PHE A 109 1.49 -0.39 18.82
C PHE A 109 0.63 -1.59 19.19
N ASP A 110 -0.67 -1.36 19.24
CA ASP A 110 -1.67 -2.41 19.16
C ASP A 110 -2.47 -2.24 17.88
N LEU A 111 -2.52 -3.30 17.09
CA LEU A 111 -3.37 -3.37 15.91
C LEU A 111 -4.74 -3.89 16.31
N THR A 112 -5.79 -3.38 15.68
CA THR A 112 -7.11 -4.01 15.79
C THR A 112 -7.05 -5.44 15.27
N ASP A 113 -7.97 -6.26 15.71
CA ASP A 113 -8.03 -7.66 15.30
C ASP A 113 -8.17 -7.81 13.77
N ALA A 114 -8.99 -6.98 13.13
CA ALA A 114 -9.16 -6.98 11.67
C ALA A 114 -7.85 -6.64 10.94
N LEU A 115 -7.13 -5.62 11.40
CA LEU A 115 -5.85 -5.22 10.81
C LEU A 115 -4.79 -6.29 11.00
N ALA A 116 -4.68 -6.86 12.20
CA ALA A 116 -3.72 -7.92 12.50
C ALA A 116 -3.97 -9.15 11.61
N ARG A 117 -5.23 -9.56 11.45
CA ARG A 117 -5.59 -10.68 10.56
C ARG A 117 -5.24 -10.38 9.10
N ARG A 118 -5.55 -9.18 8.62
CA ARG A 118 -5.23 -8.77 7.25
C ARG A 118 -3.73 -8.81 6.96
N LEU A 119 -2.91 -8.41 7.92
CA LEU A 119 -1.45 -8.43 7.79
C LEU A 119 -0.84 -9.80 8.11
N GLY A 120 -1.60 -10.71 8.67
CA GLY A 120 -1.10 -12.01 9.14
C GLY A 120 -0.24 -11.91 10.40
N LEU A 121 -0.42 -10.85 11.19
CA LEU A 121 0.34 -10.62 12.42
C LEU A 121 -0.26 -11.41 13.58
N ARG A 122 0.56 -12.23 14.21
CA ARG A 122 0.22 -13.01 15.40
C ARG A 122 1.23 -12.75 16.51
N GLY A 123 0.73 -12.64 17.74
CA GLY A 123 1.57 -12.33 18.88
C GLY A 123 2.17 -10.93 18.76
N VAL A 124 3.34 -10.72 19.38
CA VAL A 124 4.08 -9.47 19.31
C VAL A 124 5.18 -9.61 18.27
N GLN A 125 5.16 -8.75 17.26
CA GLN A 125 6.07 -8.79 16.13
C GLN A 125 6.65 -7.40 15.86
N GLN A 126 7.78 -7.37 15.17
CA GLN A 126 8.33 -6.14 14.64
C GLN A 126 7.60 -5.76 13.35
N ILE A 127 7.13 -4.53 13.27
CA ILE A 127 6.52 -3.94 12.08
C ILE A 127 7.38 -2.78 11.56
N GLY A 128 7.23 -2.48 10.28
CA GLY A 128 7.62 -1.20 9.72
C GLY A 128 6.45 -0.23 9.76
N TRP A 129 6.72 1.05 9.95
CA TRP A 129 5.69 2.07 9.87
C TRP A 129 6.25 3.42 9.41
N SER A 130 5.40 4.26 8.90
CA SER A 130 5.75 5.62 8.48
C SER A 130 4.53 6.51 8.55
N TYR A 131 4.76 7.81 8.68
CA TYR A 131 3.68 8.78 8.50
C TYR A 131 3.22 8.77 7.04
N ALA A 132 1.92 8.89 6.82
CA ALA A 132 1.38 9.22 5.51
C ALA A 132 1.39 10.74 5.34
N ARG A 133 1.99 11.22 4.25
CA ARG A 133 1.94 12.65 3.92
C ARG A 133 0.51 13.03 3.51
N ALA A 134 0.08 14.20 3.94
CA ALA A 134 -1.13 14.79 3.40
C ALA A 134 -0.90 15.09 1.90
N SER A 135 -1.83 14.64 1.07
CA SER A 135 -1.83 14.95 -0.36
C SER A 135 -2.33 16.36 -0.59
#